data_1091b6f78367cda62d2c0373cabb1dc0
#
_entry.id   1091b6f78367cda62d2c0373cabb1dc0
#
_cell.length_a   1.000
_cell.length_b   1.000
_cell.length_c   1.000
_cell.angle_alpha   90.00
_cell.angle_beta   90.00
_cell.angle_gamma   90.00
#
_symmetry.space_group_name_H-M   'P 1'
#
loop_
_entity.id
_entity.type
_entity.pdbx_description
1 polymer ?
#
loop_
_entity_poly.entity_id
_entity_poly.type
_entity_poly.pdbx_seq_one_letter_code
_entity_poly.pdbx_strand_id
1 'polypeptide(L)'
;MRIAVLALVVSVAASQGSTAAAERGPRFAVEHVRWDDVRHSYRAGCPVGPAQLRTVRVSFWGFDGRPRVGRIVVARRVALDVLAVFRILWRERFPIHRLRPVSAYGGSDDRSMEADNTSGFNCRYVGGTTRWSMHAWGEAIDVNPVENPYVRGSRVAPPHGRAFLDRSRYREGMAVEEGVLVRAFASVGWRWGASFGDFQHFSTTGR
;
A
#
# COMPACT_ATOMS: atom_id res chain seq x y z
N MET A 1 19.90 7.72 -77.93
CA MET A 1 20.40 7.80 -76.60
C MET A 1 19.17 7.85 -75.68
N ARG A 2 18.82 6.74 -75.03
CA ARG A 2 17.63 6.65 -74.14
C ARG A 2 18.15 6.65 -72.67
N ILE A 3 17.80 7.67 -71.92
CA ILE A 3 18.16 7.81 -70.52
C ILE A 3 17.06 7.13 -69.67
N ALA A 4 17.42 6.04 -69.00
CA ALA A 4 16.53 5.36 -68.10
C ALA A 4 16.63 6.08 -66.71
N VAL A 5 15.52 6.60 -66.21
CA VAL A 5 15.39 7.17 -64.85
C VAL A 5 15.00 6.03 -63.90
N LEU A 6 15.91 5.70 -63.01
CA LEU A 6 15.69 4.70 -61.95
C LEU A 6 14.98 5.40 -60.77
N ALA A 7 13.71 5.08 -60.49
CA ALA A 7 12.98 5.57 -59.34
C ALA A 7 13.33 4.71 -58.13
N LEU A 8 13.96 5.35 -57.12
CA LEU A 8 14.27 4.73 -55.82
C LEU A 8 13.02 4.79 -54.92
N VAL A 9 12.39 3.64 -54.68
CA VAL A 9 11.26 3.51 -53.74
C VAL A 9 11.87 3.32 -52.34
N VAL A 10 11.80 4.37 -51.50
CA VAL A 10 12.16 4.28 -50.08
C VAL A 10 10.95 3.78 -49.31
N SER A 11 10.98 2.52 -48.89
CA SER A 11 9.97 1.95 -47.99
C SER A 11 10.25 2.42 -46.55
N VAL A 12 9.42 3.32 -46.06
CA VAL A 12 9.40 3.71 -44.62
C VAL A 12 8.63 2.64 -43.86
N ALA A 13 9.36 1.76 -43.19
CA ALA A 13 8.77 0.83 -42.25
C ALA A 13 8.34 1.60 -40.99
N ALA A 14 7.04 1.86 -40.86
CA ALA A 14 6.46 2.39 -39.63
C ALA A 14 6.55 1.32 -38.54
N SER A 15 7.43 1.54 -37.55
CA SER A 15 7.50 0.72 -36.35
C SER A 15 6.23 0.94 -35.50
N GLN A 16 5.28 0.02 -35.59
CA GLN A 16 4.15 -0.07 -34.67
C GLN A 16 4.64 -0.65 -33.35
N GLY A 17 5.34 0.19 -32.58
CA GLY A 17 5.82 -0.12 -31.24
C GLY A 17 4.73 0.15 -30.19
N SER A 18 4.11 -0.92 -29.74
CA SER A 18 3.59 -1.15 -28.40
C SER A 18 2.87 0.01 -27.67
N THR A 19 1.58 0.23 -28.02
CA THR A 19 0.65 1.04 -27.21
C THR A 19 -0.34 0.20 -26.39
N ALA A 20 -0.14 -1.11 -26.27
CA ALA A 20 -1.11 -2.02 -25.63
C ALA A 20 -1.15 -1.97 -24.08
N ALA A 21 -0.30 -1.20 -23.41
CA ALA A 21 -0.26 -1.12 -21.94
C ALA A 21 -1.03 0.07 -21.33
N ALA A 22 -1.43 1.06 -22.14
CA ALA A 22 -2.01 2.32 -21.65
C ALA A 22 -3.55 2.33 -21.55
N GLU A 23 -4.26 1.31 -22.03
CA GLU A 23 -5.73 1.35 -22.17
C GLU A 23 -6.54 0.62 -21.09
N ARG A 24 -5.91 0.07 -20.06
CA ARG A 24 -6.68 -0.53 -18.95
C ARG A 24 -6.79 0.49 -17.84
N GLY A 25 -8.01 1.02 -17.63
CA GLY A 25 -8.33 1.90 -16.51
C GLY A 25 -7.93 1.34 -15.13
N PRO A 26 -8.03 2.13 -14.06
CA PRO A 26 -7.57 1.73 -12.72
C PRO A 26 -8.28 0.47 -12.24
N ARG A 27 -7.54 -0.41 -11.56
CA ARG A 27 -8.05 -1.70 -11.05
C ARG A 27 -8.40 -1.56 -9.58
N PHE A 28 -9.63 -1.98 -9.23
CA PHE A 28 -10.12 -2.03 -7.86
C PHE A 28 -10.99 -3.28 -7.70
N ALA A 29 -10.52 -4.26 -6.94
CA ALA A 29 -11.21 -5.52 -6.74
C ALA A 29 -11.01 -6.08 -5.33
N VAL A 30 -12.03 -6.75 -4.80
CA VAL A 30 -11.94 -7.59 -3.60
C VAL A 30 -11.95 -9.04 -4.07
N GLU A 31 -10.91 -9.78 -3.72
CA GLU A 31 -10.68 -11.16 -4.16
C GLU A 31 -10.60 -12.10 -2.94
N HIS A 32 -10.80 -13.39 -3.16
CA HIS A 32 -10.44 -14.38 -2.15
C HIS A 32 -8.95 -14.32 -1.87
N VAL A 33 -8.56 -14.48 -0.59
CA VAL A 33 -7.16 -14.51 -0.21
C VAL A 33 -6.50 -15.77 -0.79
N ARG A 34 -5.32 -15.61 -1.38
CA ARG A 34 -4.49 -16.73 -1.83
C ARG A 34 -3.56 -17.14 -0.70
N TRP A 35 -3.25 -18.43 -0.60
CA TRP A 35 -2.35 -18.92 0.44
C TRP A 35 -0.99 -18.19 0.43
N ASP A 36 -0.43 -17.91 -0.74
CA ASP A 36 0.83 -17.16 -0.88
C ASP A 36 0.78 -15.75 -0.29
N ASP A 37 -0.40 -15.12 -0.24
CA ASP A 37 -0.55 -13.79 0.34
C ASP A 37 -0.53 -13.79 1.87
N VAL A 38 -0.66 -14.98 2.51
CA VAL A 38 -0.73 -15.11 3.98
C VAL A 38 0.19 -16.15 4.59
N ARG A 39 0.77 -17.07 3.81
CA ARG A 39 1.51 -18.24 4.31
C ARG A 39 2.62 -17.96 5.34
N HIS A 40 3.22 -16.75 5.27
CA HIS A 40 4.26 -16.34 6.22
C HIS A 40 3.75 -15.33 7.27
N SER A 41 2.61 -14.69 7.05
CA SER A 41 2.00 -13.74 7.99
C SER A 41 0.83 -14.33 8.79
N TYR A 42 0.39 -15.56 8.48
CA TYR A 42 -0.60 -16.33 9.22
C TYR A 42 0.04 -17.47 10.02
N ARG A 43 -0.51 -17.77 11.18
CA ARG A 43 -0.18 -18.97 11.97
C ARG A 43 -1.42 -19.47 12.70
N ALA A 44 -1.40 -20.73 13.14
CA ALA A 44 -2.44 -21.26 14.01
C ALA A 44 -2.55 -20.43 15.29
N GLY A 45 -3.76 -20.23 15.78
CA GLY A 45 -4.05 -19.39 16.93
C GLY A 45 -4.22 -17.89 16.63
N CYS A 46 -4.10 -17.46 15.35
CA CYS A 46 -4.52 -16.11 14.96
C CYS A 46 -6.00 -15.87 15.26
N PRO A 47 -6.38 -14.62 15.60
CA PRO A 47 -7.78 -14.30 15.90
C PRO A 47 -8.71 -14.44 14.69
N VAL A 48 -8.16 -14.38 13.46
CA VAL A 48 -8.89 -14.62 12.21
C VAL A 48 -8.13 -15.62 11.33
N GLY A 49 -8.86 -16.52 10.70
CA GLY A 49 -8.32 -17.48 9.74
C GLY A 49 -8.39 -16.98 8.29
N PRO A 50 -7.69 -17.65 7.34
CA PRO A 50 -7.67 -17.25 5.93
C PRO A 50 -9.06 -17.10 5.29
N ALA A 51 -10.05 -17.90 5.67
CA ALA A 51 -11.42 -17.80 5.15
C ALA A 51 -12.11 -16.46 5.48
N GLN A 52 -11.66 -15.82 6.59
CA GLN A 52 -12.17 -14.53 7.06
C GLN A 52 -11.42 -13.34 6.45
N LEU A 53 -10.38 -13.58 5.64
CA LEU A 53 -9.57 -12.57 4.99
C LEU A 53 -9.97 -12.39 3.52
N ARG A 54 -9.60 -11.23 2.97
CA ARG A 54 -9.70 -10.90 1.55
C ARG A 54 -8.42 -10.20 1.08
N THR A 55 -8.07 -10.43 -0.17
CA THR A 55 -7.08 -9.62 -0.89
C THR A 55 -7.80 -8.47 -1.57
N VAL A 56 -7.43 -7.25 -1.24
CA VAL A 56 -7.89 -6.05 -1.95
C VAL A 56 -6.80 -5.67 -2.95
N ARG A 57 -7.13 -5.76 -4.24
CA ARG A 57 -6.25 -5.37 -5.35
C ARG A 57 -6.62 -3.98 -5.78
N VAL A 58 -5.64 -3.07 -5.83
CA VAL A 58 -5.87 -1.66 -6.14
C VAL A 58 -4.78 -1.08 -7.03
N SER A 59 -5.17 -0.14 -7.88
CA SER A 59 -4.24 0.77 -8.52
C SER A 59 -3.85 1.87 -7.53
N PHE A 60 -2.57 2.27 -7.56
CA PHE A 60 -2.02 3.35 -6.75
C PHE A 60 -0.95 4.12 -7.53
N TRP A 61 -0.69 5.35 -7.13
CA TRP A 61 0.39 6.17 -7.68
C TRP A 61 1.69 5.90 -6.92
N GLY A 62 2.78 5.67 -7.65
CA GLY A 62 4.12 5.67 -7.05
C GLY A 62 4.63 7.09 -6.84
N PHE A 63 5.68 7.26 -6.04
CA PHE A 63 6.36 8.56 -5.83
C PHE A 63 6.98 9.14 -7.11
N ASP A 64 7.17 8.32 -8.14
CA ASP A 64 7.57 8.73 -9.49
C ASP A 64 6.40 9.19 -10.38
N GLY A 65 5.21 9.34 -9.80
CA GLY A 65 3.98 9.72 -10.51
C GLY A 65 3.45 8.67 -11.48
N ARG A 66 3.96 7.43 -11.44
CA ARG A 66 3.51 6.35 -12.32
C ARG A 66 2.45 5.47 -11.66
N PRO A 67 1.42 5.05 -12.41
CA PRO A 67 0.42 4.12 -11.91
C PRO A 67 1.02 2.71 -11.71
N ARG A 68 0.63 2.08 -10.61
CA ARG A 68 1.01 0.71 -10.24
C ARG A 68 -0.21 -0.06 -9.76
N VAL A 69 -0.09 -1.37 -9.67
CA VAL A 69 -1.11 -2.24 -9.06
C VAL A 69 -0.47 -2.99 -7.90
N GLY A 70 -1.13 -2.95 -6.74
CA GLY A 70 -0.71 -3.66 -5.54
C GLY A 70 -1.83 -4.50 -4.94
N ARG A 71 -1.49 -5.18 -3.86
CA ARG A 71 -2.41 -6.05 -3.10
C ARG A 71 -2.19 -5.84 -1.62
N ILE A 72 -3.29 -5.79 -0.87
CA ILE A 72 -3.27 -5.77 0.58
C ILE A 72 -4.26 -6.81 1.11
N VAL A 73 -3.88 -7.49 2.19
CA VAL A 73 -4.76 -8.47 2.85
C VAL A 73 -5.40 -7.82 4.07
N VAL A 74 -6.71 -7.93 4.17
CA VAL A 74 -7.50 -7.38 5.28
C VAL A 74 -8.65 -8.33 5.65
N ALA A 75 -9.32 -8.09 6.77
CA ALA A 75 -10.52 -8.83 7.13
C ALA A 75 -11.63 -8.61 6.09
N ARG A 76 -12.40 -9.67 5.81
CA ARG A 76 -13.52 -9.64 4.86
C ARG A 76 -14.50 -8.49 5.16
N ARG A 77 -14.77 -8.24 6.44
CA ARG A 77 -15.74 -7.23 6.89
C ARG A 77 -15.36 -5.79 6.54
N VAL A 78 -14.06 -5.49 6.40
CA VAL A 78 -13.56 -4.14 6.09
C VAL A 78 -13.01 -4.00 4.67
N ALA A 79 -13.09 -5.04 3.86
CA ALA A 79 -12.48 -5.05 2.53
C ALA A 79 -13.07 -3.98 1.59
N LEU A 80 -14.36 -3.69 1.70
CA LEU A 80 -15.01 -2.64 0.89
C LEU A 80 -14.64 -1.24 1.36
N ASP A 81 -14.48 -1.03 2.67
CA ASP A 81 -14.01 0.24 3.23
C ASP A 81 -12.60 0.53 2.74
N VAL A 82 -11.71 -0.47 2.80
CA VAL A 82 -10.34 -0.36 2.29
C VAL A 82 -10.33 -0.06 0.78
N LEU A 83 -11.20 -0.72 0.01
CA LEU A 83 -11.34 -0.44 -1.42
C LEU A 83 -11.77 1.02 -1.66
N ALA A 84 -12.69 1.56 -0.86
CA ALA A 84 -13.14 2.95 -0.93
C ALA A 84 -12.00 3.93 -0.60
N VAL A 85 -11.23 3.67 0.46
CA VAL A 85 -10.04 4.46 0.82
C VAL A 85 -9.06 4.54 -0.36
N PHE A 86 -8.67 3.40 -0.94
CA PHE A 86 -7.71 3.40 -2.05
C PHE A 86 -8.25 4.06 -3.32
N ARG A 87 -9.56 4.07 -3.55
CA ARG A 87 -10.18 4.86 -4.64
C ARG A 87 -10.03 6.36 -4.40
N ILE A 88 -10.16 6.82 -3.15
CA ILE A 88 -9.92 8.22 -2.78
C ILE A 88 -8.44 8.55 -3.02
N LEU A 89 -7.51 7.75 -2.47
CA LEU A 89 -6.07 7.97 -2.64
C LEU A 89 -5.65 7.99 -4.12
N TRP A 90 -6.26 7.15 -4.96
CA TRP A 90 -6.05 7.16 -6.41
C TRP A 90 -6.50 8.48 -7.06
N ARG A 91 -7.70 8.97 -6.74
CA ARG A 91 -8.23 10.22 -7.30
C ARG A 91 -7.40 11.42 -6.89
N GLU A 92 -6.97 11.45 -5.64
CA GLU A 92 -6.14 12.52 -5.06
C GLU A 92 -4.65 12.39 -5.42
N ARG A 93 -4.28 11.39 -6.22
CA ARG A 93 -2.89 11.08 -6.60
C ARG A 93 -1.94 10.94 -5.41
N PHE A 94 -2.45 10.47 -4.26
CA PHE A 94 -1.62 10.25 -3.08
C PHE A 94 -0.57 9.14 -3.36
N PRO A 95 0.74 9.42 -3.20
CA PRO A 95 1.78 8.45 -3.55
C PRO A 95 1.92 7.36 -2.49
N ILE A 96 2.12 6.15 -2.97
CA ILE A 96 2.42 4.97 -2.15
C ILE A 96 3.70 4.33 -2.69
N HIS A 97 4.65 3.99 -1.81
CA HIS A 97 5.93 3.43 -2.25
C HIS A 97 5.75 1.98 -2.72
N ARG A 98 5.21 1.13 -1.85
CA ARG A 98 4.90 -0.27 -2.14
C ARG A 98 3.57 -0.68 -1.52
N LEU A 99 2.96 -1.69 -2.11
CA LEU A 99 1.70 -2.25 -1.62
C LEU A 99 1.71 -3.76 -1.84
N ARG A 100 2.18 -4.51 -0.85
CA ARG A 100 2.31 -5.97 -0.89
C ARG A 100 1.87 -6.60 0.43
N PRO A 101 1.32 -7.83 0.43
CA PRO A 101 1.11 -8.60 1.66
C PRO A 101 2.41 -8.77 2.45
N VAL A 102 2.35 -8.71 3.79
CA VAL A 102 3.51 -8.90 4.68
C VAL A 102 4.16 -10.27 4.47
N SER A 103 3.40 -11.24 3.97
CA SER A 103 3.92 -12.56 3.56
C SER A 103 5.07 -12.46 2.54
N ALA A 104 5.10 -11.43 1.68
CA ALA A 104 6.19 -11.17 0.74
C ALA A 104 7.52 -10.81 1.43
N TYR A 105 7.46 -10.45 2.71
CA TYR A 105 8.62 -10.13 3.57
C TYR A 105 8.86 -11.23 4.61
N GLY A 106 8.34 -12.45 4.35
CA GLY A 106 8.44 -13.58 5.26
C GLY A 106 7.69 -13.39 6.57
N GLY A 107 6.63 -12.58 6.60
CA GLY A 107 5.85 -12.28 7.80
C GLY A 107 6.52 -11.28 8.76
N SER A 108 7.70 -10.76 8.41
CA SER A 108 8.42 -9.80 9.25
C SER A 108 7.86 -8.39 9.08
N ASP A 109 7.37 -7.83 10.18
CA ASP A 109 6.91 -6.45 10.27
C ASP A 109 8.05 -5.46 9.98
N ASP A 110 9.19 -5.65 10.66
CA ASP A 110 10.37 -4.78 10.48
C ASP A 110 10.84 -4.75 9.03
N ARG A 111 10.99 -5.92 8.36
CA ARG A 111 11.38 -5.96 6.94
C ARG A 111 10.35 -5.33 6.03
N SER A 112 9.06 -5.43 6.35
CA SER A 112 7.99 -4.76 5.61
C SER A 112 8.11 -3.24 5.75
N MET A 113 8.29 -2.74 6.97
CA MET A 113 8.48 -1.30 7.24
C MET A 113 9.77 -0.76 6.62
N GLU A 114 10.90 -1.46 6.74
CA GLU A 114 12.18 -1.05 6.12
C GLU A 114 12.10 -0.95 4.61
N ALA A 115 11.27 -1.81 3.98
CA ALA A 115 11.00 -1.74 2.54
C ALA A 115 9.99 -0.64 2.16
N ASP A 116 9.56 0.18 3.10
CA ASP A 116 8.51 1.19 2.92
C ASP A 116 7.24 0.62 2.28
N ASN A 117 6.77 -0.49 2.86
CA ASN A 117 5.65 -1.24 2.32
C ASN A 117 4.36 -0.94 3.08
N THR A 118 3.39 -0.36 2.39
CA THR A 118 2.00 -0.27 2.87
C THR A 118 1.43 -1.67 3.04
N SER A 119 0.96 -2.00 4.25
CA SER A 119 0.60 -3.36 4.63
C SER A 119 -0.63 -3.43 5.53
N GLY A 120 -1.29 -4.60 5.52
CA GLY A 120 -2.49 -4.88 6.31
C GLY A 120 -2.30 -6.05 7.27
N PHE A 121 -2.91 -7.21 6.97
CA PHE A 121 -2.90 -8.38 7.83
C PHE A 121 -1.48 -8.89 8.15
N ASN A 122 -1.21 -9.02 9.44
CA ASN A 122 -0.01 -9.68 9.99
C ASN A 122 -0.34 -10.26 11.37
N CYS A 123 -0.28 -11.59 11.50
CA CYS A 123 -0.63 -12.30 12.73
C CYS A 123 0.48 -12.17 13.78
N ARG A 124 0.46 -11.07 14.51
CA ARG A 124 1.43 -10.77 15.57
C ARG A 124 0.78 -10.14 16.79
N TYR A 125 1.45 -10.24 17.91
CA TYR A 125 1.12 -9.45 19.08
C TYR A 125 1.64 -8.02 18.94
N VAL A 126 1.07 -7.11 19.70
CA VAL A 126 1.68 -5.79 19.94
C VAL A 126 3.03 -6.02 20.65
N GLY A 127 4.08 -5.35 20.18
CA GLY A 127 5.44 -5.55 20.67
C GLY A 127 5.56 -5.44 22.20
N GLY A 128 6.17 -6.46 22.82
CA GLY A 128 6.34 -6.56 24.29
C GLY A 128 5.07 -6.94 25.06
N THR A 129 4.01 -7.42 24.40
CA THR A 129 2.74 -7.81 25.03
C THR A 129 2.22 -9.15 24.51
N THR A 130 1.19 -9.71 25.17
CA THR A 130 0.40 -10.86 24.70
C THR A 130 -0.90 -10.46 24.01
N ARG A 131 -1.13 -9.17 23.82
CA ARG A 131 -2.32 -8.62 23.16
C ARG A 131 -2.14 -8.67 21.65
N TRP A 132 -3.12 -9.22 20.94
CA TRP A 132 -3.13 -9.21 19.48
C TRP A 132 -3.14 -7.78 18.93
N SER A 133 -2.27 -7.51 17.96
CA SER A 133 -2.32 -6.29 17.16
C SER A 133 -3.59 -6.25 16.31
N MET A 134 -4.08 -5.06 15.96
CA MET A 134 -5.19 -4.90 15.01
C MET A 134 -4.84 -5.46 13.62
N HIS A 135 -3.56 -5.52 13.27
CA HIS A 135 -3.09 -6.23 12.07
C HIS A 135 -3.41 -7.73 12.13
N ALA A 136 -3.37 -8.37 13.31
CA ALA A 136 -3.73 -9.78 13.45
C ALA A 136 -5.23 -10.04 13.22
N TRP A 137 -6.06 -9.02 13.41
CA TRP A 137 -7.48 -9.05 13.06
C TRP A 137 -7.75 -8.68 11.60
N GLY A 138 -6.74 -8.22 10.86
CA GLY A 138 -6.87 -7.70 9.51
C GLY A 138 -7.64 -6.36 9.44
N GLU A 139 -7.61 -5.57 10.51
CA GLU A 139 -8.35 -4.32 10.70
C GLU A 139 -7.45 -3.12 10.95
N ALA A 140 -6.21 -3.23 10.56
CA ALA A 140 -5.26 -2.14 10.53
C ALA A 140 -4.48 -2.14 9.21
N ILE A 141 -4.06 -0.95 8.82
CA ILE A 141 -3.21 -0.69 7.67
C ILE A 141 -2.13 0.30 8.09
N ASP A 142 -0.88 -0.05 7.80
CA ASP A 142 0.26 0.85 7.88
C ASP A 142 0.56 1.38 6.49
N VAL A 143 0.64 2.71 6.33
CA VAL A 143 0.83 3.38 5.03
C VAL A 143 2.16 4.11 5.01
N ASN A 144 3.00 3.83 4.00
CA ASN A 144 4.30 4.47 3.78
C ASN A 144 5.09 4.61 5.10
N PRO A 145 5.58 3.50 5.67
CA PRO A 145 6.22 3.49 6.99
C PRO A 145 7.42 4.42 7.14
N VAL A 146 8.12 4.72 6.05
CA VAL A 146 9.26 5.65 6.08
C VAL A 146 8.77 7.10 6.22
N GLU A 147 7.78 7.52 5.43
CA GLU A 147 7.17 8.85 5.53
C GLU A 147 6.34 9.01 6.81
N ASN A 148 5.91 7.89 7.40
CA ASN A 148 5.01 7.84 8.56
C ASN A 148 5.53 6.91 9.65
N PRO A 149 6.71 7.20 10.25
CA PRO A 149 7.33 6.26 11.17
C PRO A 149 6.54 6.06 12.46
N TYR A 150 6.68 4.88 13.06
CA TYR A 150 6.36 4.67 14.45
C TYR A 150 7.43 5.29 15.35
N VAL A 151 7.02 6.10 16.32
CA VAL A 151 7.91 6.84 17.24
C VAL A 151 7.52 6.54 18.67
N ARG A 152 8.48 6.02 19.46
CA ARG A 152 8.28 5.80 20.91
C ARG A 152 9.55 6.13 21.66
N GLY A 153 9.55 7.28 22.33
CA GLY A 153 10.77 7.80 22.95
C GLY A 153 11.87 8.03 21.89
N SER A 154 13.03 7.45 22.07
CA SER A 154 14.14 7.51 21.09
C SER A 154 14.04 6.52 19.94
N ARG A 155 13.11 5.55 20.00
CA ARG A 155 12.91 4.55 18.96
C ARG A 155 12.11 5.14 17.79
N VAL A 156 12.66 5.00 16.59
CA VAL A 156 11.98 5.32 15.32
C VAL A 156 12.00 4.06 14.45
N ALA A 157 10.85 3.63 13.97
CA ALA A 157 10.74 2.46 13.10
C ALA A 157 9.87 2.78 11.86
N PRO A 158 10.40 2.55 10.65
CA PRO A 158 11.77 2.10 10.38
C PRO A 158 12.80 3.21 10.62
N PRO A 159 14.11 2.90 10.75
CA PRO A 159 15.13 3.91 11.05
C PRO A 159 15.20 5.07 10.04
N HIS A 160 14.98 4.81 8.76
CA HIS A 160 14.92 5.81 7.70
C HIS A 160 13.82 6.86 7.89
N GLY A 161 12.77 6.54 8.67
CA GLY A 161 11.71 7.46 9.07
C GLY A 161 12.17 8.64 9.92
N ARG A 162 13.41 8.61 10.48
CA ARG A 162 13.99 9.76 11.21
C ARG A 162 13.99 11.05 10.38
N ALA A 163 14.09 10.94 9.07
CA ALA A 163 14.03 12.09 8.16
C ALA A 163 12.65 12.76 8.15
N PHE A 164 11.61 12.11 8.67
CA PHE A 164 10.21 12.55 8.61
C PHE A 164 9.62 12.88 9.99
N LEU A 165 10.45 13.08 11.03
CA LEU A 165 10.00 13.39 12.38
C LEU A 165 9.41 14.80 12.53
N ASP A 166 9.88 15.76 11.71
CA ASP A 166 9.29 17.10 11.65
C ASP A 166 7.97 17.05 10.87
N ARG A 167 6.85 16.86 11.58
CA ARG A 167 5.51 16.76 11.00
C ARG A 167 4.92 18.11 10.59
N SER A 168 5.53 19.22 10.99
CA SER A 168 5.13 20.56 10.57
C SER A 168 5.56 20.85 9.13
N ARG A 169 6.58 20.16 8.64
CA ARG A 169 7.09 20.25 7.26
C ARG A 169 6.55 19.13 6.41
N TYR A 170 5.37 19.33 5.83
CA TYR A 170 4.76 18.35 4.94
C TYR A 170 5.69 17.96 3.78
N ARG A 171 5.74 16.66 3.48
CA ARG A 171 6.32 16.07 2.28
C ARG A 171 5.37 15.01 1.73
N GLU A 172 5.45 14.73 0.45
CA GLU A 172 4.61 13.72 -0.20
C GLU A 172 4.64 12.38 0.53
N GLY A 173 3.50 11.70 0.56
CA GLY A 173 3.36 10.41 1.24
C GLY A 173 3.13 10.47 2.75
N MET A 174 3.25 11.66 3.38
CA MET A 174 3.01 11.83 4.82
C MET A 174 1.52 11.83 5.17
N ALA A 175 1.20 11.16 6.27
CA ALA A 175 -0.05 11.36 7.00
C ALA A 175 0.06 12.64 7.84
N VAL A 176 -0.78 13.60 7.61
CA VAL A 176 -0.89 14.82 8.41
C VAL A 176 -2.34 15.06 8.75
N GLU A 177 -2.58 15.78 9.85
CA GLU A 177 -3.93 16.16 10.27
C GLU A 177 -4.66 16.85 9.12
N GLU A 178 -5.92 16.47 8.87
CA GLU A 178 -6.72 16.92 7.72
C GLU A 178 -6.14 16.67 6.32
N GLY A 179 -5.02 15.96 6.24
CA GLY A 179 -4.43 15.53 4.96
C GLY A 179 -5.26 14.46 4.24
N VAL A 180 -4.99 14.29 2.95
CA VAL A 180 -5.71 13.34 2.08
C VAL A 180 -5.78 11.93 2.70
N LEU A 181 -4.66 11.42 3.22
CA LEU A 181 -4.58 10.09 3.78
C LEU A 181 -5.48 9.93 5.01
N VAL A 182 -5.39 10.87 5.96
CA VAL A 182 -6.18 10.85 7.20
C VAL A 182 -7.67 10.98 6.90
N ARG A 183 -8.08 11.93 6.02
CA ARG A 183 -9.48 12.09 5.61
C ARG A 183 -10.01 10.85 4.89
N ALA A 184 -9.21 10.20 4.05
CA ALA A 184 -9.63 9.00 3.34
C ALA A 184 -9.99 7.86 4.30
N PHE A 185 -9.17 7.61 5.32
CA PHE A 185 -9.48 6.60 6.35
C PHE A 185 -10.62 7.04 7.28
N ALA A 186 -10.68 8.31 7.67
CA ALA A 186 -11.76 8.85 8.50
C ALA A 186 -13.12 8.74 7.80
N SER A 187 -13.19 8.85 6.46
CA SER A 187 -14.44 8.74 5.69
C SER A 187 -15.12 7.37 5.80
N VAL A 188 -14.39 6.34 6.21
CA VAL A 188 -14.90 4.99 6.47
C VAL A 188 -14.88 4.63 7.96
N GLY A 189 -14.70 5.61 8.85
CA GLY A 189 -14.74 5.43 10.31
C GLY A 189 -13.46 4.89 10.94
N TRP A 190 -12.36 4.80 10.19
CA TRP A 190 -11.07 4.37 10.73
C TRP A 190 -10.36 5.54 11.42
N ARG A 191 -9.54 5.22 12.39
CA ARG A 191 -8.81 6.19 13.22
C ARG A 191 -7.32 6.09 12.98
N TRP A 192 -6.65 7.25 13.04
CA TRP A 192 -5.21 7.38 12.88
C TRP A 192 -4.47 7.21 14.21
N GLY A 193 -3.30 6.55 14.19
CA GLY A 193 -2.47 6.24 15.36
C GLY A 193 -1.55 7.37 15.86
N ALA A 194 -1.68 8.58 15.34
CA ALA A 194 -0.82 9.72 15.71
C ALA A 194 -0.79 10.01 17.21
N SER A 195 -1.91 9.81 17.92
CA SER A 195 -2.03 10.08 19.36
C SER A 195 -1.10 9.22 20.23
N PHE A 196 -0.59 8.11 19.70
CA PHE A 196 0.39 7.24 20.37
C PHE A 196 1.70 7.11 19.58
N GLY A 197 1.95 8.05 18.66
CA GLY A 197 3.21 8.15 17.90
C GLY A 197 3.34 7.16 16.76
N ASP A 198 2.26 6.52 16.31
CA ASP A 198 2.26 5.58 15.19
C ASP A 198 1.65 6.23 13.95
N PHE A 199 2.48 7.02 13.24
CA PHE A 199 2.00 7.85 12.15
C PHE A 199 1.59 7.04 10.91
N GLN A 200 2.11 5.81 10.73
CA GLN A 200 1.73 4.92 9.62
C GLN A 200 0.37 4.26 9.85
N HIS A 201 -0.05 4.09 11.12
CA HIS A 201 -1.11 3.20 11.54
C HIS A 201 -2.51 3.79 11.39
N PHE A 202 -3.37 3.09 10.69
CA PHE A 202 -4.82 3.34 10.60
C PHE A 202 -5.57 2.08 10.97
N SER A 203 -6.54 2.16 11.87
CA SER A 203 -7.31 0.99 12.29
C SER A 203 -8.76 1.33 12.61
N THR A 204 -9.61 0.31 12.65
CA THR A 204 -11.04 0.45 13.02
C THR A 204 -11.24 0.96 14.43
N THR A 205 -10.25 0.78 15.32
CA THR A 205 -10.34 1.14 16.75
C THR A 205 -9.44 2.32 17.14
N GLY A 206 -8.47 2.69 16.30
CA GLY A 206 -7.46 3.69 16.62
C GLY A 206 -6.37 3.18 17.58
N ARG A 207 -6.17 1.85 17.64
CA ARG A 207 -5.17 1.21 18.52
C ARG A 207 -4.37 0.17 17.77
#